data_694c86ee9f006682b8b03c58c52969c3
#
_entry.id   694c86ee9f006682b8b03c58c52969c3
#
_cell.length_a   1.000
_cell.length_b   1.000
_cell.length_c   1.000
_cell.angle_alpha   90.00
_cell.angle_beta   90.00
_cell.angle_gamma   90.00
#
_symmetry.space_group_name_H-M   'P 1'
#
loop_
_entity.id
_entity.type
_entity.pdbx_description
1 polymer ?
#
loop_
_entity_poly.entity_id
_entity_poly.type
_entity_poly.pdbx_seq_one_letter_code
_entity_poly.pdbx_strand_id
1 'polypeptide(L)'
;DLVNKIQSLKDKEYTSELSSYMIAKVDDTLIHEACIVDENTKLIDAIEQSMEFKTSTIIVKKDNGQYGIITDSLLKIKVLLEGRDLTIPVKDIAIFPLLTVHNDDYLFEALTLLIKKNIKRIGVTNSKGEMIGILEQINILSHFANHTYVVDSKIKKAKNINDLKFASKDLLNIIKSLQAKGVKVNHISNLIGQLNIKVYLKLYNLVLPTELQKDACLFVMGSEGRNEQIIKTDQDNALVV
;
A
#
# COMPACT_ATOMS: atom_id res chain seq x y z
N ASP A 1 16.18 -20.66 32.07
CA ASP A 1 16.16 -21.56 30.92
C ASP A 1 14.78 -21.60 30.24
N LEU A 2 13.68 -21.67 31.00
CA LEU A 2 12.32 -21.68 30.47
C LEU A 2 11.94 -20.31 29.85
N VAL A 3 12.39 -19.23 30.47
CA VAL A 3 12.15 -17.83 29.99
C VAL A 3 12.84 -17.60 28.65
N ASN A 4 14.09 -18.08 28.50
CA ASN A 4 14.82 -17.97 27.24
C ASN A 4 14.20 -18.81 26.12
N LYS A 5 13.62 -19.96 26.47
CA LYS A 5 12.93 -20.83 25.51
C LYS A 5 11.59 -20.27 25.05
N ILE A 6 10.85 -19.64 25.97
CA ILE A 6 9.61 -18.90 25.66
C ILE A 6 9.93 -17.65 24.82
N GLN A 7 11.02 -16.95 25.13
CA GLN A 7 11.50 -15.81 24.36
C GLN A 7 11.86 -16.24 22.93
N SER A 8 12.61 -17.36 22.77
CA SER A 8 13.02 -17.89 21.46
C SER A 8 11.85 -18.43 20.63
N LEU A 9 10.80 -18.94 21.27
CA LEU A 9 9.57 -19.36 20.60
C LEU A 9 8.76 -18.13 20.13
N LYS A 10 8.66 -17.09 20.95
CA LYS A 10 8.05 -15.82 20.56
C LYS A 10 8.80 -15.14 19.42
N ASP A 11 10.14 -15.17 19.44
CA ASP A 11 10.97 -14.61 18.37
C ASP A 11 10.84 -15.43 17.06
N LYS A 12 10.62 -16.74 17.13
CA LYS A 12 10.35 -17.60 15.99
C LYS A 12 8.95 -17.38 15.40
N GLU A 13 7.93 -17.25 16.22
CA GLU A 13 6.57 -16.92 15.80
C GLU A 13 6.54 -15.53 15.11
N TYR A 14 7.30 -14.60 15.64
CA TYR A 14 7.47 -13.24 15.15
C TYR A 14 8.18 -13.17 13.80
N THR A 15 9.26 -13.96 13.62
CA THR A 15 9.97 -14.08 12.34
C THR A 15 9.08 -14.74 11.29
N SER A 16 8.21 -15.66 11.70
CA SER A 16 7.24 -16.35 10.86
C SER A 16 6.15 -15.42 10.34
N GLU A 17 5.61 -14.52 11.17
CA GLU A 17 4.59 -13.55 10.72
C GLU A 17 5.17 -12.51 9.74
N LEU A 18 6.34 -11.95 10.03
CA LEU A 18 7.01 -11.01 9.10
C LEU A 18 7.41 -11.69 7.80
N SER A 19 7.83 -12.96 7.86
CA SER A 19 8.10 -13.75 6.67
C SER A 19 6.84 -13.97 5.85
N SER A 20 5.67 -14.17 6.47
CA SER A 20 4.40 -14.35 5.77
C SER A 20 4.00 -13.13 4.94
N TYR A 21 4.36 -11.92 5.39
CA TYR A 21 4.09 -10.68 4.64
C TYR A 21 4.97 -10.52 3.40
N MET A 22 6.22 -11.00 3.49
CA MET A 22 7.15 -10.93 2.37
C MET A 22 6.86 -11.99 1.29
N ILE A 23 6.17 -13.06 1.67
CA ILE A 23 5.77 -14.15 0.78
C ILE A 23 4.30 -14.03 0.32
N ALA A 24 3.59 -12.94 0.67
CA ALA A 24 2.25 -12.71 0.15
C ALA A 24 2.31 -12.61 -1.38
N LYS A 25 1.58 -13.48 -2.05
CA LYS A 25 1.45 -13.50 -3.50
C LYS A 25 0.40 -12.52 -3.97
N VAL A 26 0.46 -12.20 -5.24
CA VAL A 26 -0.63 -11.48 -5.91
C VAL A 26 -1.90 -12.34 -5.78
N ASP A 27 -2.90 -11.82 -5.09
CA ASP A 27 -4.13 -12.51 -4.73
C ASP A 27 -5.30 -11.96 -5.56
N ASP A 28 -6.19 -12.82 -5.97
CA ASP A 28 -7.37 -12.47 -6.77
C ASP A 28 -8.24 -11.40 -6.11
N THR A 29 -8.23 -11.31 -4.78
CA THR A 29 -8.97 -10.27 -4.03
C THR A 29 -8.41 -8.85 -4.23
N LEU A 30 -7.18 -8.72 -4.71
CA LEU A 30 -6.50 -7.45 -4.98
C LEU A 30 -6.49 -7.09 -6.46
N ILE A 31 -6.85 -8.05 -7.31
CA ILE A 31 -6.92 -7.88 -8.75
C ILE A 31 -8.28 -7.30 -9.12
N HIS A 32 -8.27 -6.17 -9.80
CA HIS A 32 -9.47 -5.57 -10.34
C HIS A 32 -9.69 -6.04 -11.78
N GLU A 33 -10.95 -6.25 -12.11
CA GLU A 33 -11.36 -6.55 -13.48
C GLU A 33 -10.91 -5.42 -14.41
N ALA A 34 -10.37 -5.79 -15.57
CA ALA A 34 -9.87 -4.85 -16.56
C ALA A 34 -10.84 -4.70 -17.71
N CYS A 35 -11.11 -3.47 -18.13
CA CYS A 35 -11.72 -3.21 -19.43
C CYS A 35 -10.67 -3.49 -20.51
N ILE A 36 -10.80 -4.59 -21.24
CA ILE A 36 -9.88 -5.01 -22.32
C ILE A 36 -10.55 -4.81 -23.65
N VAL A 37 -9.90 -4.05 -24.54
CA VAL A 37 -10.39 -3.76 -25.88
C VAL A 37 -9.35 -4.16 -26.93
N ASP A 38 -9.81 -4.41 -28.15
CA ASP A 38 -8.96 -4.65 -29.30
C ASP A 38 -8.23 -3.38 -29.75
N GLU A 39 -7.03 -3.49 -30.30
CA GLU A 39 -6.20 -2.37 -30.73
C GLU A 39 -6.84 -1.45 -31.76
N ASN A 40 -7.80 -1.95 -32.56
CA ASN A 40 -8.51 -1.21 -33.55
C ASN A 40 -9.85 -0.62 -33.08
N THR A 41 -10.24 -0.87 -31.84
CA THR A 41 -11.44 -0.27 -31.22
C THR A 41 -11.33 1.25 -31.27
N LYS A 42 -12.42 1.94 -31.63
CA LYS A 42 -12.43 3.40 -31.56
C LYS A 42 -12.31 3.89 -30.13
N LEU A 43 -11.64 5.02 -29.96
CA LEU A 43 -11.38 5.57 -28.62
C LEU A 43 -12.68 5.86 -27.88
N ILE A 44 -13.71 6.39 -28.54
CA ILE A 44 -15.01 6.67 -27.93
C ILE A 44 -15.65 5.38 -27.38
N ASP A 45 -15.66 4.31 -28.19
CA ASP A 45 -16.29 3.04 -27.81
C ASP A 45 -15.54 2.41 -26.61
N ALA A 46 -14.21 2.56 -26.57
CA ALA A 46 -13.39 2.07 -25.47
C ALA A 46 -13.63 2.87 -24.17
N ILE A 47 -13.85 4.19 -24.28
CA ILE A 47 -14.20 5.03 -23.13
C ILE A 47 -15.58 4.62 -22.60
N GLU A 48 -16.59 4.45 -23.45
CA GLU A 48 -17.93 4.01 -23.05
C GLU A 48 -17.87 2.67 -22.33
N GLN A 49 -17.16 1.68 -22.88
CA GLN A 49 -16.95 0.40 -22.22
C GLN A 49 -16.29 0.56 -20.84
N SER A 50 -15.27 1.41 -20.72
CA SER A 50 -14.61 1.63 -19.43
C SER A 50 -15.52 2.21 -18.35
N MET A 51 -16.52 3.00 -18.74
CA MET A 51 -17.53 3.53 -17.84
C MET A 51 -18.47 2.43 -17.34
N GLU A 52 -18.85 1.47 -18.20
CA GLU A 52 -19.65 0.31 -17.79
C GLU A 52 -18.89 -0.56 -16.77
N PHE A 53 -17.58 -0.77 -16.97
CA PHE A 53 -16.69 -1.45 -16.03
C PHE A 53 -16.36 -0.63 -14.79
N LYS A 54 -16.78 0.64 -14.72
CA LYS A 54 -16.46 1.58 -13.63
C LYS A 54 -14.95 1.67 -13.35
N THR A 55 -14.14 1.58 -14.39
CA THR A 55 -12.68 1.66 -14.31
C THR A 55 -12.15 2.91 -15.00
N SER A 56 -11.07 3.46 -14.46
CA SER A 56 -10.31 4.57 -15.05
C SER A 56 -9.13 4.10 -15.93
N THR A 57 -9.17 2.83 -16.35
CA THR A 57 -8.06 2.19 -17.08
C THR A 57 -8.61 1.28 -18.17
N ILE A 58 -8.11 1.48 -19.38
CA ILE A 58 -8.42 0.65 -20.53
C ILE A 58 -7.15 -0.13 -20.89
N ILE A 59 -7.27 -1.43 -21.01
CA ILE A 59 -6.21 -2.30 -21.52
C ILE A 59 -6.45 -2.52 -23.01
N VAL A 60 -5.43 -2.30 -23.80
CA VAL A 60 -5.47 -2.49 -25.26
C VAL A 60 -4.71 -3.75 -25.61
N LYS A 61 -5.36 -4.70 -26.26
CA LYS A 61 -4.76 -5.95 -26.71
C LYS A 61 -4.46 -5.86 -28.20
N LYS A 62 -3.19 -6.09 -28.58
CA LYS A 62 -2.78 -6.22 -29.97
C LYS A 62 -2.98 -7.63 -30.49
N ASP A 63 -3.09 -7.78 -31.82
CA ASP A 63 -3.19 -9.07 -32.51
C ASP A 63 -2.00 -9.99 -32.20
N ASN A 64 -0.81 -9.44 -31.96
CA ASN A 64 0.37 -10.18 -31.57
C ASN A 64 0.40 -10.61 -30.09
N GLY A 65 -0.68 -10.35 -29.33
CA GLY A 65 -0.81 -10.69 -27.92
C GLY A 65 -0.18 -9.68 -26.94
N GLN A 66 0.43 -8.61 -27.44
CA GLN A 66 0.99 -7.57 -26.57
C GLN A 66 -0.12 -6.69 -25.99
N TYR A 67 0.00 -6.36 -24.70
CA TYR A 67 -0.92 -5.46 -23.99
C TYR A 67 -0.35 -4.05 -23.87
N GLY A 68 -1.23 -3.06 -24.00
CA GLY A 68 -0.99 -1.65 -23.74
C GLY A 68 -1.97 -1.09 -22.73
N ILE A 69 -1.78 0.17 -22.36
CA ILE A 69 -2.61 0.85 -21.35
C ILE A 69 -2.99 2.26 -21.79
N ILE A 70 -4.24 2.61 -21.54
CA ILE A 70 -4.77 3.98 -21.60
C ILE A 70 -5.30 4.31 -20.20
N THR A 71 -4.92 5.46 -19.66
CA THR A 71 -5.37 5.97 -18.36
C THR A 71 -6.06 7.32 -18.51
N ASP A 72 -6.87 7.73 -17.54
CA ASP A 72 -7.51 9.06 -17.54
C ASP A 72 -6.51 10.20 -17.75
N SER A 73 -5.32 10.09 -17.15
CA SER A 73 -4.27 11.09 -17.34
C SER A 73 -3.80 11.17 -18.77
N LEU A 74 -3.68 10.02 -19.43
CA LEU A 74 -3.29 9.94 -20.84
C LEU A 74 -4.39 10.47 -21.74
N LEU A 75 -5.66 10.13 -21.46
CA LEU A 75 -6.82 10.68 -22.19
C LEU A 75 -6.87 12.20 -22.09
N LYS A 76 -6.67 12.77 -20.90
CA LYS A 76 -6.61 14.23 -20.74
C LYS A 76 -5.53 14.87 -21.59
N ILE A 77 -4.34 14.27 -21.66
CA ILE A 77 -3.25 14.80 -22.48
C ILE A 77 -3.59 14.64 -23.97
N LYS A 78 -3.97 13.44 -24.40
CA LYS A 78 -4.14 13.13 -25.82
C LYS A 78 -5.37 13.80 -26.43
N VAL A 79 -6.50 13.79 -25.72
CA VAL A 79 -7.77 14.32 -26.21
C VAL A 79 -7.89 15.82 -25.93
N LEU A 80 -7.72 16.25 -24.66
CA LEU A 80 -7.99 17.63 -24.27
C LEU A 80 -6.85 18.59 -24.63
N LEU A 81 -5.58 18.16 -24.53
CA LEU A 81 -4.45 19.06 -24.83
C LEU A 81 -3.94 18.93 -26.26
N GLU A 82 -3.84 17.69 -26.80
CA GLU A 82 -3.36 17.46 -28.16
C GLU A 82 -4.50 17.49 -29.21
N GLY A 83 -5.76 17.52 -28.78
CA GLY A 83 -6.92 17.59 -29.67
C GLY A 83 -7.14 16.34 -30.55
N ARG A 84 -6.74 15.16 -30.08
CA ARG A 84 -6.97 13.91 -30.81
C ARG A 84 -8.45 13.61 -30.93
N ASP A 85 -8.83 13.16 -32.12
CA ASP A 85 -10.21 12.77 -32.41
C ASP A 85 -10.59 11.49 -31.64
N LEU A 86 -11.84 11.41 -31.20
CA LEU A 86 -12.36 10.24 -30.48
C LEU A 86 -12.66 9.03 -31.39
N THR A 87 -12.64 9.21 -32.71
CA THR A 87 -12.87 8.13 -33.65
C THR A 87 -11.60 7.35 -34.01
N ILE A 88 -10.43 7.81 -33.56
CA ILE A 88 -9.16 7.10 -33.83
C ILE A 88 -9.11 5.75 -33.10
N PRO A 89 -8.34 4.77 -33.63
CA PRO A 89 -8.14 3.51 -32.94
C PRO A 89 -7.31 3.70 -31.67
N VAL A 90 -7.64 2.94 -30.64
CA VAL A 90 -6.99 3.06 -29.30
C VAL A 90 -5.48 2.81 -29.34
N LYS A 91 -4.98 2.03 -30.31
CA LYS A 91 -3.54 1.79 -30.48
C LYS A 91 -2.73 3.06 -30.73
N ASP A 92 -3.33 4.10 -31.28
CA ASP A 92 -2.65 5.34 -31.63
C ASP A 92 -2.33 6.21 -30.41
N ILE A 93 -2.97 5.93 -29.28
CA ILE A 93 -2.74 6.66 -28.02
C ILE A 93 -2.26 5.78 -26.87
N ALA A 94 -2.48 4.47 -26.94
CA ALA A 94 -2.09 3.55 -25.86
C ALA A 94 -0.57 3.49 -25.67
N ILE A 95 -0.14 3.34 -24.43
CA ILE A 95 1.27 3.13 -24.10
C ILE A 95 1.56 1.64 -24.10
N PHE A 96 2.52 1.23 -24.92
CA PHE A 96 3.00 -0.14 -25.04
C PHE A 96 4.49 -0.24 -24.70
N PRO A 97 4.96 -1.38 -24.15
CA PRO A 97 4.16 -2.45 -23.59
C PRO A 97 3.58 -2.07 -22.21
N LEU A 98 2.42 -2.61 -21.85
CA LEU A 98 1.97 -2.62 -20.47
C LEU A 98 2.94 -3.45 -19.63
N LEU A 99 3.38 -2.90 -18.51
CA LEU A 99 4.13 -3.69 -17.53
C LEU A 99 3.19 -4.66 -16.82
N THR A 100 3.63 -5.91 -16.69
CA THR A 100 2.86 -6.99 -16.06
C THR A 100 3.65 -7.70 -14.99
N VAL A 101 2.94 -8.31 -14.07
CA VAL A 101 3.43 -9.30 -13.12
C VAL A 101 2.60 -10.58 -13.28
N HIS A 102 3.15 -11.69 -12.82
CA HIS A 102 2.45 -12.96 -12.81
C HIS A 102 1.60 -13.07 -11.53
N ASN A 103 0.48 -13.78 -11.59
CA ASN A 103 -0.37 -13.99 -10.40
C ASN A 103 0.30 -14.84 -9.30
N ASP A 104 1.42 -15.52 -9.62
CA ASP A 104 2.25 -16.23 -8.64
C ASP A 104 3.40 -15.39 -8.07
N ASP A 105 3.61 -14.17 -8.60
CA ASP A 105 4.64 -13.27 -8.12
C ASP A 105 4.31 -12.74 -6.71
N TYR A 106 5.35 -12.31 -6.01
CA TYR A 106 5.15 -11.72 -4.70
C TYR A 106 4.59 -10.28 -4.83
N LEU A 107 3.57 -10.01 -4.02
CA LEU A 107 2.92 -8.69 -3.96
C LEU A 107 3.91 -7.55 -3.77
N PHE A 108 4.96 -7.88 -3.07
CA PHE A 108 6.05 -7.00 -2.78
C PHE A 108 6.91 -6.67 -4.01
N GLU A 109 7.15 -7.62 -4.90
CA GLU A 109 7.86 -7.39 -6.17
C GLU A 109 7.03 -6.48 -7.07
N ALA A 110 5.71 -6.73 -7.12
CA ALA A 110 4.77 -5.86 -7.81
C ALA A 110 4.82 -4.41 -7.29
N LEU A 111 4.78 -4.22 -5.97
CA LEU A 111 4.90 -2.89 -5.35
C LEU A 111 6.24 -2.21 -5.69
N THR A 112 7.32 -2.96 -5.61
CA THR A 112 8.66 -2.46 -5.94
C THR A 112 8.73 -1.99 -7.39
N LEU A 113 8.16 -2.75 -8.32
CA LEU A 113 8.12 -2.39 -9.73
C LEU A 113 7.29 -1.13 -9.98
N LEU A 114 6.11 -1.03 -9.36
CA LEU A 114 5.24 0.16 -9.42
C LEU A 114 5.98 1.42 -8.95
N ILE A 115 6.69 1.32 -7.82
CA ILE A 115 7.44 2.44 -7.24
C ILE A 115 8.64 2.81 -8.12
N LYS A 116 9.44 1.82 -8.52
CA LYS A 116 10.65 2.03 -9.34
C LYS A 116 10.32 2.66 -10.69
N LYS A 117 9.20 2.28 -11.30
CA LYS A 117 8.74 2.81 -12.58
C LYS A 117 7.87 4.06 -12.43
N ASN A 118 7.57 4.50 -11.20
CA ASN A 118 6.68 5.62 -10.89
C ASN A 118 5.30 5.51 -11.57
N ILE A 119 4.74 4.30 -11.59
CA ILE A 119 3.42 4.00 -12.15
C ILE A 119 2.47 3.57 -11.03
N LYS A 120 1.17 3.77 -11.24
CA LYS A 120 0.13 3.47 -10.24
C LYS A 120 -0.55 2.13 -10.46
N ARG A 121 -0.41 1.55 -11.64
CA ARG A 121 -1.11 0.34 -12.09
C ARG A 121 -0.18 -0.56 -12.87
N ILE A 122 -0.39 -1.86 -12.72
CA ILE A 122 0.34 -2.91 -13.41
C ILE A 122 -0.64 -4.01 -13.82
N GLY A 123 -0.46 -4.61 -14.98
CA GLY A 123 -1.26 -5.74 -15.41
C GLY A 123 -0.89 -7.01 -14.63
N VAL A 124 -1.85 -7.90 -14.47
CA VAL A 124 -1.61 -9.23 -13.91
C VAL A 124 -1.94 -10.27 -14.96
N THR A 125 -1.00 -11.19 -15.17
CA THR A 125 -1.15 -12.29 -16.13
C THR A 125 -1.14 -13.64 -15.42
N ASN A 126 -1.82 -14.63 -16.02
CA ASN A 126 -1.75 -16.01 -15.57
C ASN A 126 -0.55 -16.74 -16.20
N SER A 127 -0.40 -18.03 -15.88
CA SER A 127 0.67 -18.90 -16.40
C SER A 127 0.66 -19.09 -17.92
N LYS A 128 -0.43 -18.75 -18.60
CA LYS A 128 -0.55 -18.76 -20.06
C LYS A 128 -0.21 -17.41 -20.70
N GLY A 129 0.13 -16.37 -19.89
CA GLY A 129 0.35 -15.01 -20.36
C GLY A 129 -0.93 -14.23 -20.65
N GLU A 130 -2.10 -14.77 -20.31
CA GLU A 130 -3.38 -14.09 -20.49
C GLU A 130 -3.60 -13.06 -19.39
N MET A 131 -4.10 -11.89 -19.74
CA MET A 131 -4.44 -10.83 -18.80
C MET A 131 -5.63 -11.25 -17.94
N ILE A 132 -5.46 -11.25 -16.61
CA ILE A 132 -6.53 -11.56 -15.66
C ILE A 132 -7.05 -10.32 -14.94
N GLY A 133 -6.32 -9.21 -15.00
CA GLY A 133 -6.78 -7.96 -14.42
C GLY A 133 -5.65 -6.97 -14.15
N ILE A 134 -5.94 -5.99 -13.31
CA ILE A 134 -5.04 -4.90 -12.94
C ILE A 134 -4.83 -4.89 -11.44
N LEU A 135 -3.60 -4.69 -11.03
CA LEU A 135 -3.22 -4.47 -9.65
C LEU A 135 -2.84 -3.00 -9.46
N GLU A 136 -3.49 -2.32 -8.53
CA GLU A 136 -3.22 -0.93 -8.22
C GLU A 136 -2.30 -0.77 -7.01
N GLN A 137 -1.39 0.21 -7.08
CA GLN A 137 -0.48 0.53 -5.97
C GLN A 137 -1.21 0.77 -4.66
N ILE A 138 -2.38 1.43 -4.72
CA ILE A 138 -3.17 1.74 -3.52
C ILE A 138 -3.71 0.47 -2.85
N ASN A 139 -4.07 -0.55 -3.62
CA ASN A 139 -4.60 -1.80 -3.07
C ASN A 139 -3.51 -2.62 -2.40
N ILE A 140 -2.31 -2.64 -2.97
CA ILE A 140 -1.14 -3.26 -2.34
C ILE A 140 -0.82 -2.54 -1.04
N LEU A 141 -0.79 -1.20 -1.05
CA LEU A 141 -0.55 -0.41 0.15
C LEU A 141 -1.65 -0.62 1.20
N SER A 142 -2.91 -0.74 0.78
CA SER A 142 -4.04 -1.05 1.67
C SER A 142 -3.95 -2.47 2.24
N HIS A 143 -3.53 -3.44 1.43
CA HIS A 143 -3.28 -4.80 1.90
C HIS A 143 -2.17 -4.80 2.96
N PHE A 144 -1.04 -4.14 2.72
CA PHE A 144 0.01 -3.98 3.72
C PHE A 144 -0.44 -3.10 4.91
N ALA A 145 -1.31 -2.12 4.71
CA ALA A 145 -1.88 -1.31 5.78
C ALA A 145 -2.89 -2.10 6.64
N ASN A 146 -3.64 -3.02 6.05
CA ASN A 146 -4.48 -3.95 6.81
C ASN A 146 -3.63 -4.91 7.67
N HIS A 147 -2.37 -5.15 7.31
CA HIS A 147 -1.41 -5.84 8.15
C HIS A 147 -0.85 -4.96 9.28
N THR A 148 -0.92 -3.64 9.17
CA THR A 148 -0.79 -2.77 10.35
C THR A 148 -1.93 -2.99 11.35
N TYR A 149 -3.01 -3.66 10.92
CA TYR A 149 -4.07 -4.15 11.82
C TYR A 149 -3.53 -5.13 12.87
N VAL A 150 -2.52 -5.94 12.55
CA VAL A 150 -1.89 -6.83 13.54
C VAL A 150 -1.14 -6.00 14.59
N VAL A 151 -0.38 -4.98 14.16
CA VAL A 151 0.29 -4.06 15.09
C VAL A 151 -0.74 -3.21 15.84
N ASP A 152 -1.77 -2.71 15.16
CA ASP A 152 -2.90 -2.01 15.79
C ASP A 152 -3.60 -2.90 16.83
N SER A 153 -3.86 -4.17 16.49
CA SER A 153 -4.44 -5.13 17.42
C SER A 153 -3.54 -5.39 18.63
N LYS A 154 -2.22 -5.51 18.42
CA LYS A 154 -1.24 -5.67 19.51
C LYS A 154 -1.23 -4.42 20.42
N ILE A 155 -1.23 -3.22 19.84
CA ILE A 155 -1.33 -1.96 20.58
C ILE A 155 -2.63 -1.93 21.40
N LYS A 156 -3.77 -2.25 20.79
CA LYS A 156 -5.07 -2.27 21.48
C LYS A 156 -5.11 -3.27 22.61
N LYS A 157 -4.57 -4.48 22.42
CA LYS A 157 -4.53 -5.57 23.38
C LYS A 157 -3.46 -5.42 24.47
N ALA A 158 -2.52 -4.50 24.33
CA ALA A 158 -1.48 -4.24 25.32
C ALA A 158 -2.09 -3.93 26.70
N LYS A 159 -1.68 -4.65 27.74
CA LYS A 159 -2.18 -4.48 29.10
C LYS A 159 -1.20 -3.73 30.00
N ASN A 160 0.03 -3.58 29.55
CA ASN A 160 1.10 -2.91 30.27
C ASN A 160 2.11 -2.28 29.29
N ILE A 161 3.04 -1.50 29.83
CA ILE A 161 4.06 -0.80 29.04
C ILE A 161 4.96 -1.77 28.26
N ASN A 162 5.25 -2.95 28.81
CA ASN A 162 6.09 -3.92 28.12
C ASN A 162 5.40 -4.49 26.87
N ASP A 163 4.10 -4.80 26.95
CA ASP A 163 3.33 -5.23 25.78
C ASP A 163 3.36 -4.13 24.68
N LEU A 164 3.19 -2.86 25.08
CA LEU A 164 3.22 -1.73 24.17
C LEU A 164 4.61 -1.53 23.57
N LYS A 165 5.67 -1.73 24.34
CA LYS A 165 7.06 -1.70 23.87
C LYS A 165 7.33 -2.78 22.83
N PHE A 166 6.78 -3.98 23.01
CA PHE A 166 6.87 -5.04 22.00
C PHE A 166 6.13 -4.67 20.72
N ALA A 167 4.89 -4.19 20.80
CA ALA A 167 4.14 -3.75 19.65
C ALA A 167 4.87 -2.63 18.88
N SER A 168 5.54 -1.70 19.58
CA SER A 168 6.29 -0.61 18.95
C SER A 168 7.60 -1.06 18.26
N LYS A 169 8.19 -2.19 18.64
CA LYS A 169 9.35 -2.76 17.93
C LYS A 169 8.98 -3.22 16.52
N ASP A 170 7.76 -3.69 16.33
CA ASP A 170 7.27 -4.14 15.03
C ASP A 170 7.19 -2.99 14.03
N LEU A 171 6.85 -1.80 14.50
CA LEU A 171 6.87 -0.60 13.68
C LEU A 171 8.25 -0.35 13.05
N LEU A 172 9.32 -0.54 13.83
CA LEU A 172 10.69 -0.37 13.33
C LEU A 172 11.03 -1.39 12.22
N ASN A 173 10.54 -2.61 12.34
CA ASN A 173 10.76 -3.64 11.33
C ASN A 173 9.99 -3.34 10.04
N ILE A 174 8.76 -2.86 10.16
CA ILE A 174 7.95 -2.39 9.02
C ILE A 174 8.68 -1.23 8.32
N ILE A 175 9.13 -0.22 9.07
CA ILE A 175 9.88 0.92 8.53
C ILE A 175 11.09 0.47 7.74
N LYS A 176 11.96 -0.33 8.35
CA LYS A 176 13.19 -0.84 7.72
C LYS A 176 12.88 -1.61 6.43
N SER A 177 11.84 -2.45 6.46
CA SER A 177 11.37 -3.19 5.30
C SER A 177 10.90 -2.25 4.19
N LEU A 178 10.05 -1.27 4.48
CA LEU A 178 9.53 -0.32 3.51
C LEU A 178 10.64 0.59 2.93
N GLN A 179 11.60 1.03 3.78
CA GLN A 179 12.75 1.84 3.34
C GLN A 179 13.69 1.06 2.44
N ALA A 180 14.07 -0.16 2.84
CA ALA A 180 14.94 -1.04 2.04
C ALA A 180 14.38 -1.29 0.64
N LYS A 181 13.11 -1.05 0.46
CA LYS A 181 12.32 -1.32 -0.71
C LYS A 181 11.94 -0.08 -1.52
N GLY A 182 12.46 1.08 -1.14
CA GLY A 182 12.32 2.31 -1.92
C GLY A 182 10.95 2.97 -1.81
N VAL A 183 10.13 2.60 -0.81
CA VAL A 183 8.86 3.30 -0.56
C VAL A 183 9.19 4.76 -0.19
N LYS A 184 8.50 5.71 -0.82
CA LYS A 184 8.72 7.13 -0.55
C LYS A 184 8.52 7.45 0.93
N VAL A 185 9.44 8.21 1.48
CA VAL A 185 9.51 8.64 2.89
C VAL A 185 8.16 9.17 3.40
N ASN A 186 7.46 9.98 2.60
CA ASN A 186 6.16 10.57 2.97
C ASN A 186 5.05 9.53 3.17
N HIS A 187 5.06 8.41 2.44
CA HIS A 187 4.08 7.35 2.65
C HIS A 187 4.39 6.56 3.92
N ILE A 188 5.69 6.34 4.18
CA ILE A 188 6.12 5.66 5.40
C ILE A 188 5.78 6.52 6.62
N SER A 189 6.09 7.83 6.60
CA SER A 189 5.82 8.72 7.73
C SER A 189 4.33 8.83 8.05
N ASN A 190 3.47 8.95 7.05
CA ASN A 190 2.03 8.97 7.26
C ASN A 190 1.50 7.69 7.89
N LEU A 191 1.96 6.53 7.43
CA LEU A 191 1.57 5.23 7.99
C LEU A 191 2.03 5.09 9.44
N ILE A 192 3.28 5.41 9.71
CA ILE A 192 3.87 5.33 11.04
C ILE A 192 3.24 6.34 12.00
N GLY A 193 2.98 7.58 11.54
CA GLY A 193 2.31 8.60 12.35
C GLY A 193 0.93 8.14 12.85
N GLN A 194 0.14 7.49 12.00
CA GLN A 194 -1.15 6.93 12.42
C GLN A 194 -1.02 5.84 13.48
N LEU A 195 0.00 5.00 13.39
CA LEU A 195 0.25 3.96 14.39
C LEU A 195 0.83 4.54 15.69
N ASN A 196 1.70 5.54 15.58
CA ASN A 196 2.24 6.23 16.76
C ASN A 196 1.15 6.94 17.58
N ILE A 197 0.18 7.59 16.93
CA ILE A 197 -0.99 8.16 17.61
C ILE A 197 -1.68 7.09 18.48
N LYS A 198 -1.86 5.89 17.96
CA LYS A 198 -2.48 4.79 18.72
C LYS A 198 -1.61 4.31 19.88
N VAL A 199 -0.28 4.30 19.71
CA VAL A 199 0.68 4.00 20.78
C VAL A 199 0.57 5.05 21.88
N TYR A 200 0.53 6.33 21.55
CA TYR A 200 0.40 7.43 22.52
C TYR A 200 -0.92 7.37 23.28
N LEU A 201 -2.03 7.16 22.58
CA LEU A 201 -3.34 7.02 23.22
C LEU A 201 -3.35 5.82 24.18
N LYS A 202 -2.74 4.71 23.79
CA LYS A 202 -2.66 3.53 24.66
C LYS A 202 -1.76 3.77 25.86
N LEU A 203 -0.61 4.41 25.65
CA LEU A 203 0.31 4.78 26.72
C LEU A 203 -0.36 5.73 27.71
N TYR A 204 -1.04 6.77 27.20
CA TYR A 204 -1.81 7.72 28.01
C TYR A 204 -2.79 6.98 28.94
N ASN A 205 -3.59 6.06 28.37
CA ASN A 205 -4.57 5.29 29.14
C ASN A 205 -3.94 4.28 30.12
N LEU A 206 -2.71 3.83 29.89
CA LEU A 206 -2.01 2.89 30.79
C LEU A 206 -1.30 3.59 31.96
N VAL A 207 -0.87 4.83 31.73
CA VAL A 207 -0.01 5.57 32.70
C VAL A 207 -0.80 6.58 33.50
N LEU A 208 -1.77 7.25 32.90
CA LEU A 208 -2.53 8.30 33.57
C LEU A 208 -3.70 7.70 34.37
N PRO A 209 -3.83 8.04 35.68
CA PRO A 209 -5.01 7.66 36.45
C PRO A 209 -6.31 8.11 35.79
N THR A 210 -7.34 7.28 35.86
CA THR A 210 -8.63 7.53 35.16
C THR A 210 -9.28 8.85 35.58
N GLU A 211 -9.06 9.27 36.83
CA GLU A 211 -9.57 10.51 37.42
C GLU A 211 -8.97 11.74 36.74
N LEU A 212 -7.70 11.65 36.33
CA LEU A 212 -6.99 12.75 35.66
C LEU A 212 -7.17 12.76 34.15
N GLN A 213 -7.61 11.66 33.51
CA GLN A 213 -7.73 11.55 32.09
C GLN A 213 -8.74 12.54 31.49
N LYS A 214 -9.72 12.99 32.27
CA LYS A 214 -10.75 13.94 31.82
C LYS A 214 -10.24 15.37 31.72
N ASP A 215 -9.29 15.71 32.58
CA ASP A 215 -8.78 17.08 32.76
C ASP A 215 -7.38 17.24 32.14
N ALA A 216 -6.77 16.16 31.66
CA ALA A 216 -5.43 16.17 31.10
C ALA A 216 -5.45 16.08 29.58
N CYS A 217 -4.50 16.76 28.94
CA CYS A 217 -4.30 16.73 27.50
C CYS A 217 -2.84 16.46 27.15
N LEU A 218 -2.59 15.43 26.33
CA LEU A 218 -1.27 15.11 25.81
C LEU A 218 -1.04 15.82 24.48
N PHE A 219 -0.05 16.68 24.43
CA PHE A 219 0.41 17.33 23.20
C PHE A 219 1.63 16.59 22.64
N VAL A 220 1.56 16.23 21.37
CA VAL A 220 2.69 15.66 20.62
C VAL A 220 3.18 16.74 19.66
N MET A 221 4.44 17.09 19.75
CA MET A 221 5.07 18.21 19.04
C MET A 221 6.21 17.74 18.15
N GLY A 222 6.98 18.66 17.63
CA GLY A 222 8.16 18.38 16.81
C GLY A 222 7.85 17.64 15.52
N SER A 223 8.75 16.76 15.09
CA SER A 223 8.60 15.94 13.87
C SER A 223 7.43 14.97 13.96
N GLU A 224 7.15 14.45 15.14
CA GLU A 224 6.00 13.57 15.38
C GLU A 224 4.66 14.31 15.17
N GLY A 225 4.51 15.48 15.78
CA GLY A 225 3.30 16.30 15.65
C GLY A 225 3.02 16.76 14.21
N ARG A 226 4.07 16.82 13.36
CA ARG A 226 3.95 17.15 11.93
C ARG A 226 3.83 15.92 11.03
N ASN A 227 3.74 14.70 11.59
CA ASN A 227 3.73 13.43 10.84
C ASN A 227 4.96 13.22 9.94
N GLU A 228 6.11 13.75 10.32
CA GLU A 228 7.37 13.64 9.56
C GLU A 228 8.30 12.57 10.14
N GLN A 229 8.01 12.09 11.34
CA GLN A 229 8.86 11.12 12.04
C GLN A 229 8.72 9.72 11.42
N ILE A 230 9.87 9.11 11.11
CA ILE A 230 9.95 7.74 10.60
C ILE A 230 10.66 6.83 11.58
N ILE A 231 11.75 7.32 12.16
CA ILE A 231 12.57 6.59 13.12
C ILE A 231 12.45 7.29 14.46
N LYS A 232 12.52 6.53 15.55
CA LYS A 232 12.55 7.10 16.89
C LYS A 232 13.71 8.09 17.02
N THR A 233 13.35 9.33 17.19
CA THR A 233 14.22 10.44 17.57
C THR A 233 13.78 10.94 18.93
N ASP A 234 14.27 12.09 19.35
CA ASP A 234 13.78 12.76 20.55
C ASP A 234 12.29 13.05 20.42
N GLN A 235 11.58 12.92 21.53
CA GLN A 235 10.13 13.11 21.58
C GLN A 235 9.82 14.41 22.31
N ASP A 236 9.22 15.34 21.60
CA ASP A 236 8.75 16.61 22.15
C ASP A 236 7.28 16.44 22.57
N ASN A 237 7.04 16.18 23.84
CA ASN A 237 5.71 15.98 24.39
C ASN A 237 5.46 16.90 25.57
N ALA A 238 4.22 17.32 25.71
CA ALA A 238 3.74 18.04 26.90
C ALA A 238 2.44 17.42 27.40
N LEU A 239 2.33 17.25 28.71
CA LEU A 239 1.11 16.88 29.38
C LEU A 239 0.61 18.11 30.17
N VAL A 240 -0.57 18.57 29.83
CA VAL A 240 -1.28 19.65 30.55
C VAL A 240 -2.37 18.98 31.37
N VAL A 241 -2.42 19.33 32.66
CA VAL A 241 -3.41 18.82 33.63
C VAL A 241 -4.19 19.99 34.19
#